data_e11bb806e8d58eb84be69c50c6c54301
#
_entry.id   e11bb806e8d58eb84be69c50c6c54301
#
_cell.length_a   1.000
_cell.length_b   1.000
_cell.length_c   1.000
_cell.angle_alpha   90.00
_cell.angle_beta   90.00
_cell.angle_gamma   90.00
#
_symmetry.space_group_name_H-M   'P 1'
#
loop_
_entity.id
_entity.type
_entity.pdbx_description
1 polymer ?
#
loop_
_entity_poly.entity_id
_entity_poly.type
_entity_poly.pdbx_seq_one_letter_code
_entity_poly.pdbx_strand_id
1 'polypeptide(L)'
;MPSQPHLPRMPRVYLVRHGETEWSLSGQHTGNTDIPLTKNGEKVLAELGEQIVGDGKILDPSTLSQVFKSPRQRAQKTFELLFQSYKGSRDISSIPSETTDQVREWDYGKYEGLTSHEIHEQYNKTWNVFKDGCGPEGESVEDISKRVDAFIEKVRSIHEQYWKEVQSGKCKPGTQGGDVLIVSHGHFSKCFVARWCQLPLQTGTHFIVDAGGLSVLSYDHHDLTEPALQALNLYALEH
;
A
#
# COMPACT_ATOMS: atom_id res chain seq x y z
N MET A 1 -29.79 22.92 19.38
CA MET A 1 -30.01 21.62 18.73
C MET A 1 -29.07 20.62 19.36
N PRO A 2 -29.52 19.45 19.80
CA PRO A 2 -28.57 18.43 20.28
C PRO A 2 -27.62 18.06 19.11
N SER A 3 -26.33 18.10 19.41
CA SER A 3 -25.28 17.65 18.46
C SER A 3 -25.60 16.21 18.05
N GLN A 4 -25.79 15.97 16.76
CA GLN A 4 -25.88 14.59 16.29
C GLN A 4 -24.64 13.84 16.78
N PRO A 5 -24.76 12.62 17.28
CA PRO A 5 -23.62 11.83 17.64
C PRO A 5 -22.75 11.69 16.37
N HIS A 6 -21.51 12.18 16.44
CA HIS A 6 -20.55 11.95 15.35
C HIS A 6 -20.42 10.45 15.15
N LEU A 7 -20.86 9.96 13.98
CA LEU A 7 -20.62 8.58 13.59
C LEU A 7 -19.12 8.33 13.64
N PRO A 8 -18.68 7.18 14.15
CA PRO A 8 -17.28 6.83 14.18
C PRO A 8 -16.75 6.76 12.75
N ARG A 9 -15.49 7.16 12.56
CA ARG A 9 -14.83 7.14 11.25
C ARG A 9 -14.68 5.70 10.77
N MET A 10 -14.95 5.46 9.48
CA MET A 10 -14.67 4.18 8.84
C MET A 10 -13.17 3.87 8.88
N PRO A 11 -12.77 2.59 9.04
CA PRO A 11 -11.38 2.19 9.02
C PRO A 11 -10.77 2.44 7.63
N ARG A 12 -9.47 2.70 7.58
CA ARG A 12 -8.72 3.02 6.37
C ARG A 12 -7.61 2.02 6.10
N VAL A 13 -7.28 1.90 4.83
CA VAL A 13 -6.01 1.33 4.38
C VAL A 13 -5.12 2.48 3.94
N TYR A 14 -3.94 2.58 4.54
CA TYR A 14 -2.85 3.41 4.06
C TYR A 14 -1.90 2.52 3.28
N LEU A 15 -1.76 2.78 1.99
CA LEU A 15 -0.93 2.00 1.09
C LEU A 15 0.23 2.88 0.61
N VAL A 16 1.44 2.53 1.00
CA VAL A 16 2.66 3.27 0.68
C VAL A 16 3.53 2.43 -0.25
N ARG A 17 3.89 2.99 -1.41
CA ARG A 17 4.95 2.43 -2.25
C ARG A 17 6.30 2.76 -1.63
N HIS A 18 7.25 1.79 -1.64
CA HIS A 18 8.62 2.06 -1.22
C HIS A 18 9.22 3.27 -1.93
N GLY A 19 10.23 3.89 -1.31
CA GLY A 19 10.92 5.04 -1.86
C GLY A 19 11.75 4.74 -3.12
N GLU A 20 12.43 5.76 -3.62
CA GLU A 20 13.27 5.69 -4.81
C GLU A 20 14.39 4.64 -4.68
N THR A 21 14.60 3.87 -5.76
CA THR A 21 15.69 2.93 -5.95
C THR A 21 16.35 3.20 -7.31
N GLU A 22 17.56 2.72 -7.55
CA GLU A 22 18.22 2.85 -8.86
C GLU A 22 17.35 2.29 -10.00
N TRP A 23 16.67 1.16 -9.77
CA TRP A 23 15.81 0.57 -10.80
C TRP A 23 14.44 1.29 -10.96
N SER A 24 13.96 1.99 -9.93
CA SER A 24 12.77 2.83 -10.12
C SER A 24 13.09 4.07 -10.96
N LEU A 25 14.32 4.58 -10.88
CA LEU A 25 14.80 5.68 -11.73
C LEU A 25 15.03 5.25 -13.18
N SER A 26 15.60 4.07 -13.39
CA SER A 26 15.88 3.55 -14.74
C SER A 26 14.64 2.94 -15.42
N GLY A 27 13.53 2.71 -14.67
CA GLY A 27 12.31 2.08 -15.16
C GLY A 27 12.39 0.55 -15.27
N GLN A 28 13.40 -0.07 -14.65
CA GLN A 28 13.56 -1.53 -14.63
C GLN A 28 12.55 -2.19 -13.68
N HIS A 29 11.95 -3.29 -14.12
CA HIS A 29 11.03 -4.08 -13.29
C HIS A 29 11.79 -4.75 -12.14
N THR A 30 11.35 -4.49 -10.92
CA THR A 30 12.02 -4.93 -9.69
C THR A 30 11.05 -5.72 -8.82
N GLY A 31 10.98 -7.00 -8.99
CA GLY A 31 10.15 -7.91 -8.18
C GLY A 31 10.94 -8.58 -7.06
N ASN A 32 11.69 -9.61 -7.43
CA ASN A 32 12.43 -10.46 -6.50
C ASN A 32 13.81 -9.91 -6.12
N THR A 33 14.44 -9.11 -6.99
CA THR A 33 15.74 -8.48 -6.70
C THR A 33 15.62 -7.53 -5.51
N ASP A 34 16.48 -7.74 -4.53
CA ASP A 34 16.40 -7.00 -3.27
C ASP A 34 17.42 -5.84 -3.23
N ILE A 35 17.13 -4.79 -4.02
CA ILE A 35 17.95 -3.58 -4.07
C ILE A 35 17.55 -2.57 -2.98
N PRO A 36 18.51 -1.77 -2.47
CA PRO A 36 18.25 -0.74 -1.46
C PRO A 36 17.57 0.50 -2.07
N LEU A 37 17.13 1.39 -1.19
CA LEU A 37 16.80 2.76 -1.54
C LEU A 37 18.06 3.53 -1.97
N THR A 38 17.88 4.57 -2.80
CA THR A 38 18.92 5.55 -3.04
C THR A 38 19.07 6.47 -1.83
N LYS A 39 20.19 7.18 -1.72
CA LYS A 39 20.38 8.21 -0.66
C LYS A 39 19.31 9.31 -0.76
N ASN A 40 18.92 9.68 -1.97
CA ASN A 40 17.85 10.64 -2.21
C ASN A 40 16.51 10.08 -1.73
N GLY A 41 16.18 8.84 -2.09
CA GLY A 41 14.97 8.15 -1.63
C GLY A 41 14.88 8.06 -0.11
N GLU A 42 15.98 7.79 0.59
CA GLU A 42 16.01 7.79 2.05
C GLU A 42 15.71 9.17 2.63
N LYS A 43 16.36 10.23 2.11
CA LYS A 43 16.15 11.61 2.55
C LYS A 43 14.70 12.03 2.37
N VAL A 44 14.15 11.82 1.18
CA VAL A 44 12.78 12.17 0.83
C VAL A 44 11.75 11.50 1.70
N LEU A 45 11.94 10.19 1.98
CA LEU A 45 11.04 9.44 2.87
C LEU A 45 11.10 9.93 4.32
N ALA A 46 12.27 10.34 4.79
CA ALA A 46 12.42 10.92 6.11
C ALA A 46 11.64 12.24 6.24
N GLU A 47 11.79 13.13 5.25
CA GLU A 47 11.05 14.40 5.17
C GLU A 47 9.54 14.17 5.02
N LEU A 48 9.15 13.20 4.21
CA LEU A 48 7.76 12.79 4.07
C LEU A 48 7.18 12.30 5.41
N GLY A 49 7.91 11.45 6.13
CA GLY A 49 7.50 10.97 7.44
C GLY A 49 7.21 12.11 8.43
N GLU A 50 8.06 13.15 8.44
CA GLU A 50 7.82 14.35 9.25
C GLU A 50 6.54 15.10 8.86
N GLN A 51 6.16 15.07 7.61
CA GLN A 51 4.95 15.75 7.13
C GLN A 51 3.67 14.96 7.44
N ILE A 52 3.67 13.65 7.15
CA ILE A 52 2.42 12.85 7.12
C ILE A 52 2.18 12.01 8.37
N VAL A 53 3.23 11.66 9.15
CA VAL A 53 3.12 10.78 10.31
C VAL A 53 3.06 11.59 11.60
N GLY A 54 2.03 11.37 12.40
CA GLY A 54 1.87 12.04 13.70
C GLY A 54 0.46 11.99 14.23
N ASP A 55 0.31 12.29 15.51
CA ASP A 55 -1.00 12.38 16.16
C ASP A 55 -1.85 13.45 15.44
N GLY A 56 -3.01 13.05 14.92
CA GLY A 56 -3.89 13.92 14.14
C GLY A 56 -3.46 14.23 12.71
N LYS A 57 -2.33 13.70 12.24
CA LYS A 57 -1.92 13.79 10.83
C LYS A 57 -2.64 12.73 9.97
N ILE A 58 -2.37 12.73 8.67
CA ILE A 58 -3.02 11.80 7.75
C ILE A 58 -2.75 10.35 8.12
N LEU A 59 -1.51 10.03 8.48
CA LEU A 59 -1.10 8.74 9.04
C LEU A 59 -0.89 8.90 10.55
N ASP A 60 -1.95 8.70 11.29
CA ASP A 60 -1.95 8.78 12.75
C ASP A 60 -1.67 7.40 13.34
N PRO A 61 -0.49 7.19 13.97
CA PRO A 61 -0.16 5.89 14.56
C PRO A 61 -1.12 5.42 15.64
N SER A 62 -1.83 6.35 16.31
CA SER A 62 -2.81 6.00 17.34
C SER A 62 -4.00 5.22 16.80
N THR A 63 -4.29 5.36 15.49
CA THR A 63 -5.41 4.70 14.81
C THR A 63 -5.04 3.38 14.15
N LEU A 64 -3.74 3.05 14.03
CA LEU A 64 -3.30 1.83 13.37
C LEU A 64 -3.57 0.60 14.23
N SER A 65 -4.25 -0.39 13.69
CA SER A 65 -4.43 -1.72 14.30
C SER A 65 -3.43 -2.74 13.79
N GLN A 66 -2.92 -2.56 12.56
CA GLN A 66 -2.00 -3.50 11.93
C GLN A 66 -1.09 -2.82 10.92
N VAL A 67 0.15 -3.31 10.82
CA VAL A 67 1.10 -2.96 9.76
C VAL A 67 1.49 -4.21 8.98
N PHE A 68 1.44 -4.14 7.65
CA PHE A 68 1.96 -5.17 6.75
C PHE A 68 3.10 -4.59 5.91
N LYS A 69 4.21 -5.32 5.82
CA LYS A 69 5.39 -4.89 5.07
C LYS A 69 5.86 -5.99 4.13
N SER A 70 6.22 -5.61 2.91
CA SER A 70 6.96 -6.51 2.03
C SER A 70 8.30 -6.92 2.64
N PRO A 71 8.79 -8.15 2.40
CA PRO A 71 10.09 -8.59 2.94
C PRO A 71 11.29 -7.88 2.27
N ARG A 72 11.10 -7.17 1.17
CA ARG A 72 12.19 -6.47 0.46
C ARG A 72 12.74 -5.31 1.29
N GLN A 73 14.10 -5.19 1.36
CA GLN A 73 14.76 -4.17 2.17
C GLN A 73 14.27 -2.76 1.87
N ARG A 74 13.97 -2.42 0.61
CA ARG A 74 13.42 -1.12 0.22
C ARG A 74 12.09 -0.78 0.91
N ALA A 75 11.22 -1.77 1.11
CA ALA A 75 9.96 -1.57 1.83
C ALA A 75 10.15 -1.51 3.34
N GLN A 76 11.03 -2.35 3.90
CA GLN A 76 11.37 -2.31 5.33
C GLN A 76 11.98 -0.95 5.69
N LYS A 77 12.95 -0.49 4.89
CA LYS A 77 13.61 0.81 5.10
C LYS A 77 12.65 1.99 4.95
N THR A 78 11.70 1.90 4.00
CA THR A 78 10.64 2.90 3.85
C THR A 78 9.82 3.03 5.14
N PHE A 79 9.40 1.93 5.74
CA PHE A 79 8.68 1.97 7.02
C PHE A 79 9.53 2.62 8.12
N GLU A 80 10.78 2.23 8.27
CA GLU A 80 11.68 2.80 9.29
C GLU A 80 11.78 4.33 9.15
N LEU A 81 12.02 4.82 7.93
CA LEU A 81 12.22 6.25 7.65
C LEU A 81 10.93 7.06 7.88
N LEU A 82 9.77 6.54 7.48
CA LEU A 82 8.49 7.20 7.72
C LEU A 82 8.22 7.45 9.21
N PHE A 83 8.65 6.54 10.08
CA PHE A 83 8.37 6.64 11.50
C PHE A 83 9.56 7.12 12.35
N GLN A 84 10.74 7.36 11.76
CA GLN A 84 11.95 7.69 12.51
C GLN A 84 11.84 8.95 13.36
N SER A 85 11.12 9.96 12.88
CA SER A 85 10.95 11.26 13.58
C SER A 85 9.70 11.29 14.47
N TYR A 86 8.87 10.25 14.45
CA TYR A 86 7.65 10.21 15.25
C TYR A 86 7.93 10.09 16.74
N LYS A 87 7.36 11.02 17.51
CA LYS A 87 7.46 11.09 18.98
C LYS A 87 6.10 11.35 19.62
N GLY A 88 5.04 10.82 18.98
CA GLY A 88 3.67 11.01 19.45
C GLY A 88 3.27 10.07 20.58
N SER A 89 1.97 9.97 20.80
CA SER A 89 1.38 9.33 21.98
C SER A 89 1.50 7.80 22.01
N ARG A 90 1.73 7.14 20.85
CA ARG A 90 1.77 5.68 20.76
C ARG A 90 3.17 5.16 20.44
N ASP A 91 3.63 4.18 21.18
CA ASP A 91 4.83 3.43 20.82
C ASP A 91 4.60 2.61 19.53
N ILE A 92 5.38 2.90 18.49
CA ILE A 92 5.31 2.22 17.19
C ILE A 92 5.58 0.71 17.32
N SER A 93 6.45 0.31 18.23
CA SER A 93 6.75 -1.11 18.49
C SER A 93 5.57 -1.89 19.06
N SER A 94 4.59 -1.19 19.64
CA SER A 94 3.37 -1.80 20.17
C SER A 94 2.32 -2.10 19.08
N ILE A 95 2.50 -1.59 17.87
CA ILE A 95 1.57 -1.83 16.77
C ILE A 95 1.86 -3.21 16.18
N PRO A 96 0.89 -4.12 16.11
CA PRO A 96 1.06 -5.42 15.44
C PRO A 96 1.63 -5.23 14.03
N SER A 97 2.76 -5.88 13.74
CA SER A 97 3.46 -5.73 12.47
C SER A 97 3.83 -7.09 11.91
N GLU A 98 3.53 -7.30 10.64
CA GLU A 98 3.82 -8.54 9.91
C GLU A 98 4.62 -8.23 8.65
N THR A 99 5.75 -8.94 8.47
CA THR A 99 6.47 -8.98 7.20
C THR A 99 5.96 -10.18 6.40
N THR A 100 5.42 -9.95 5.21
CA THR A 100 4.72 -10.99 4.45
C THR A 100 4.92 -10.87 2.94
N ASP A 101 5.08 -12.01 2.27
CA ASP A 101 5.12 -12.10 0.81
C ASP A 101 3.76 -11.81 0.15
N GLN A 102 2.67 -11.74 0.92
CA GLN A 102 1.36 -11.39 0.36
C GLN A 102 1.36 -9.98 -0.25
N VAL A 103 2.21 -9.08 0.25
CA VAL A 103 2.35 -7.70 -0.23
C VAL A 103 3.66 -7.46 -0.99
N ARG A 104 4.32 -8.53 -1.48
CA ARG A 104 5.49 -8.39 -2.36
C ARG A 104 5.08 -7.80 -3.71
N GLU A 105 6.06 -7.33 -4.47
CA GLU A 105 5.82 -6.88 -5.84
C GLU A 105 5.42 -8.07 -6.76
N TRP A 106 4.95 -7.76 -7.93
CA TRP A 106 4.73 -8.73 -9.00
C TRP A 106 6.03 -9.49 -9.27
N ASP A 107 5.95 -10.80 -9.38
CA ASP A 107 7.10 -11.62 -9.82
C ASP A 107 7.21 -11.52 -11.34
N TYR A 108 8.22 -10.80 -11.80
CA TYR A 108 8.39 -10.55 -13.22
C TYR A 108 9.07 -11.70 -13.98
N GLY A 109 9.55 -12.75 -13.28
CA GLY A 109 10.20 -13.90 -13.91
C GLY A 109 11.34 -13.45 -14.82
N LYS A 110 11.29 -13.84 -16.09
CA LYS A 110 12.32 -13.50 -17.10
C LYS A 110 12.41 -11.99 -17.42
N TYR A 111 11.42 -11.20 -17.04
CA TYR A 111 11.42 -9.74 -17.26
C TYR A 111 12.04 -8.96 -16.10
N GLU A 112 12.46 -9.64 -15.05
CA GLU A 112 13.17 -9.03 -13.92
C GLU A 112 14.40 -8.25 -14.40
N GLY A 113 14.54 -6.99 -13.98
CA GLY A 113 15.66 -6.12 -14.37
C GLY A 113 15.56 -5.50 -15.76
N LEU A 114 14.54 -5.80 -16.54
CA LEU A 114 14.31 -5.19 -17.84
C LEU A 114 13.35 -4.00 -17.72
N THR A 115 13.53 -3.00 -18.57
CA THR A 115 12.55 -1.93 -18.78
C THR A 115 11.43 -2.42 -19.71
N SER A 116 10.27 -1.73 -19.69
CA SER A 116 9.20 -2.03 -20.66
C SER A 116 9.66 -1.91 -22.11
N HIS A 117 10.55 -0.97 -22.39
CA HIS A 117 11.12 -0.80 -23.74
C HIS A 117 11.92 -2.03 -24.20
N GLU A 118 12.83 -2.53 -23.34
CA GLU A 118 13.60 -3.73 -23.63
C GLU A 118 12.73 -4.98 -23.80
N ILE A 119 11.67 -5.09 -22.99
CA ILE A 119 10.70 -6.19 -23.12
C ILE A 119 9.99 -6.11 -24.47
N HIS A 120 9.58 -4.91 -24.89
CA HIS A 120 8.93 -4.71 -26.19
C HIS A 120 9.85 -5.04 -27.36
N GLU A 121 11.13 -4.71 -27.28
CA GLU A 121 12.10 -5.02 -28.33
C GLU A 121 12.47 -6.50 -28.41
N GLN A 122 12.66 -7.15 -27.25
CA GLN A 122 13.25 -8.49 -27.19
C GLN A 122 12.21 -9.61 -27.18
N TYR A 123 10.98 -9.35 -26.69
CA TYR A 123 10.01 -10.40 -26.44
C TYR A 123 8.65 -10.15 -27.10
N ASN A 124 7.96 -9.07 -26.77
CA ASN A 124 6.60 -8.81 -27.25
C ASN A 124 6.33 -7.30 -27.33
N LYS A 125 6.17 -6.79 -28.56
CA LYS A 125 5.95 -5.36 -28.85
C LYS A 125 4.73 -4.73 -28.19
N THR A 126 3.77 -5.53 -27.76
CA THR A 126 2.52 -5.07 -27.15
C THR A 126 2.36 -5.54 -25.72
N TRP A 127 3.43 -6.10 -25.11
CA TRP A 127 3.36 -6.62 -23.76
C TRP A 127 2.90 -5.56 -22.75
N ASN A 128 1.99 -5.97 -21.90
CA ASN A 128 1.52 -5.16 -20.77
C ASN A 128 1.31 -6.08 -19.57
N VAL A 129 1.99 -5.79 -18.47
CA VAL A 129 1.96 -6.64 -17.28
C VAL A 129 0.54 -6.96 -16.79
N PHE A 130 -0.38 -6.00 -16.85
CA PHE A 130 -1.77 -6.19 -16.41
C PHE A 130 -2.64 -7.04 -17.34
N LYS A 131 -2.18 -7.28 -18.57
CA LYS A 131 -2.89 -8.10 -19.56
C LYS A 131 -2.25 -9.45 -19.77
N ASP A 132 -0.91 -9.44 -19.90
CA ASP A 132 -0.14 -10.60 -20.34
C ASP A 132 0.51 -11.33 -19.16
N GLY A 133 0.71 -10.64 -18.02
CA GLY A 133 1.43 -11.19 -16.88
C GLY A 133 2.89 -11.50 -17.18
N CYS A 134 3.50 -12.31 -16.33
CA CYS A 134 4.91 -12.71 -16.42
C CYS A 134 5.12 -14.24 -16.40
N GLY A 135 4.06 -15.03 -16.53
CA GLY A 135 4.17 -16.48 -16.59
C GLY A 135 4.91 -16.97 -17.86
N PRO A 136 5.40 -18.22 -17.87
CA PRO A 136 5.34 -19.20 -16.78
C PRO A 136 6.44 -19.06 -15.71
N GLU A 137 7.46 -18.22 -15.93
CA GLU A 137 8.61 -18.08 -15.01
C GLU A 137 8.36 -17.09 -13.88
N GLY A 138 7.32 -16.24 -14.00
CA GLY A 138 6.87 -15.27 -13.00
C GLY A 138 5.38 -15.42 -12.69
N GLU A 139 4.78 -14.43 -12.01
CA GLU A 139 3.35 -14.45 -11.71
C GLU A 139 2.52 -14.15 -12.97
N SER A 140 1.53 -14.98 -13.24
CA SER A 140 0.46 -14.66 -14.19
C SER A 140 -0.48 -13.59 -13.62
N VAL A 141 -1.34 -13.03 -14.47
CA VAL A 141 -2.42 -12.12 -14.03
C VAL A 141 -3.36 -12.80 -13.04
N GLU A 142 -3.59 -14.10 -13.21
CA GLU A 142 -4.44 -14.89 -12.32
C GLU A 142 -3.79 -15.09 -10.94
N ASP A 143 -2.48 -15.38 -10.89
CA ASP A 143 -1.75 -15.60 -9.64
C ASP A 143 -1.74 -14.34 -8.78
N ILE A 144 -1.39 -13.19 -9.36
CA ILE A 144 -1.40 -11.94 -8.59
C ILE A 144 -2.82 -11.53 -8.19
N SER A 145 -3.82 -11.78 -9.03
CA SER A 145 -5.22 -11.50 -8.69
C SER A 145 -5.64 -12.29 -7.46
N LYS A 146 -5.38 -13.59 -7.44
CA LYS A 146 -5.67 -14.46 -6.28
C LYS A 146 -4.94 -13.99 -5.02
N ARG A 147 -3.65 -13.63 -5.14
CA ARG A 147 -2.86 -13.15 -4.01
C ARG A 147 -3.40 -11.85 -3.44
N VAL A 148 -3.71 -10.89 -4.31
CA VAL A 148 -4.24 -9.59 -3.92
C VAL A 148 -5.63 -9.74 -3.30
N ASP A 149 -6.53 -10.52 -3.92
CA ASP A 149 -7.88 -10.76 -3.40
C ASP A 149 -7.84 -11.42 -2.02
N ALA A 150 -7.02 -12.46 -1.84
CA ALA A 150 -6.84 -13.12 -0.53
C ALA A 150 -6.29 -12.16 0.54
N PHE A 151 -5.40 -11.25 0.15
CA PHE A 151 -4.87 -10.26 1.07
C PHE A 151 -5.90 -9.16 1.40
N ILE A 152 -6.72 -8.73 0.44
CA ILE A 152 -7.85 -7.81 0.67
C ILE A 152 -8.81 -8.41 1.70
N GLU A 153 -9.17 -9.68 1.59
CA GLU A 153 -10.05 -10.36 2.56
C GLU A 153 -9.44 -10.38 3.97
N LYS A 154 -8.11 -10.56 4.08
CA LYS A 154 -7.41 -10.45 5.37
C LYS A 154 -7.54 -9.04 5.97
N VAL A 155 -7.35 -8.01 5.18
CA VAL A 155 -7.50 -6.61 5.62
C VAL A 155 -8.96 -6.33 6.01
N ARG A 156 -9.93 -6.76 5.19
CA ARG A 156 -11.35 -6.58 5.46
C ARG A 156 -11.78 -7.25 6.75
N SER A 157 -11.25 -8.43 7.07
CA SER A 157 -11.53 -9.12 8.33
C SER A 157 -11.10 -8.30 9.56
N ILE A 158 -9.96 -7.58 9.46
CA ILE A 158 -9.51 -6.65 10.52
C ILE A 158 -10.51 -5.48 10.67
N HIS A 159 -10.93 -4.89 9.54
CA HIS A 159 -11.90 -3.81 9.51
C HIS A 159 -13.27 -4.23 10.05
N GLU A 160 -13.74 -5.43 9.70
CA GLU A 160 -15.00 -5.98 10.21
C GLU A 160 -14.97 -6.19 11.73
N GLN A 161 -13.88 -6.72 12.25
CA GLN A 161 -13.72 -6.90 13.69
C GLN A 161 -13.81 -5.55 14.41
N TYR A 162 -13.03 -4.57 13.94
CA TYR A 162 -13.07 -3.22 14.48
C TYR A 162 -14.48 -2.60 14.42
N TRP A 163 -15.13 -2.70 13.25
CA TRP A 163 -16.45 -2.10 13.04
C TRP A 163 -17.54 -2.72 13.91
N LYS A 164 -17.50 -4.03 14.15
CA LYS A 164 -18.38 -4.73 15.10
C LYS A 164 -18.17 -4.23 16.53
N GLU A 165 -16.94 -3.97 16.95
CA GLU A 165 -16.63 -3.43 18.26
C GLU A 165 -17.17 -1.99 18.42
N VAL A 166 -17.00 -1.16 17.39
CA VAL A 166 -17.54 0.20 17.33
C VAL A 166 -19.06 0.18 17.45
N GLN A 167 -19.77 -0.61 16.64
CA GLN A 167 -21.22 -0.72 16.65
C GLN A 167 -21.76 -1.26 17.98
N SER A 168 -21.02 -2.12 18.66
CA SER A 168 -21.41 -2.65 19.98
C SER A 168 -21.16 -1.66 21.13
N GLY A 169 -20.65 -0.47 20.87
CA GLY A 169 -20.29 0.54 21.88
C GLY A 169 -19.08 0.18 22.75
N LYS A 170 -18.34 -0.87 22.40
CA LYS A 170 -17.13 -1.28 23.11
C LYS A 170 -15.94 -0.37 22.83
N CYS A 171 -15.88 0.22 21.64
CA CYS A 171 -14.88 1.23 21.30
C CYS A 171 -15.42 2.62 21.57
N LYS A 172 -14.70 3.42 22.36
CA LYS A 172 -15.01 4.84 22.46
C LYS A 172 -14.63 5.52 21.13
N PRO A 173 -15.41 6.51 20.66
CA PRO A 173 -14.99 7.33 19.52
C PRO A 173 -13.58 7.88 19.76
N GLY A 174 -12.65 7.64 18.83
CA GLY A 174 -11.25 8.08 18.94
C GLY A 174 -10.28 7.11 19.64
N THR A 175 -10.73 5.96 20.14
CA THR A 175 -9.81 4.89 20.57
C THR A 175 -9.50 3.96 19.43
N GLN A 176 -8.24 3.54 19.35
CA GLN A 176 -7.61 2.67 18.35
C GLN A 176 -8.48 2.42 17.10
N GLY A 177 -8.17 3.12 16.02
CA GLY A 177 -8.84 2.93 14.75
C GLY A 177 -8.57 1.53 14.19
N GLY A 178 -9.46 1.05 13.35
CA GLY A 178 -9.21 -0.18 12.60
C GLY A 178 -8.27 0.02 11.41
N ASP A 179 -7.46 1.08 11.40
CA ASP A 179 -6.63 1.43 10.25
C ASP A 179 -5.51 0.41 10.03
N VAL A 180 -5.23 0.13 8.78
CA VAL A 180 -4.17 -0.79 8.34
C VAL A 180 -3.16 -0.02 7.49
N LEU A 181 -1.87 -0.15 7.81
CA LEU A 181 -0.78 0.36 6.98
C LEU A 181 -0.17 -0.79 6.16
N ILE A 182 0.01 -0.58 4.87
CA ILE A 182 0.68 -1.50 3.95
C ILE A 182 1.86 -0.76 3.32
N VAL A 183 3.08 -1.29 3.48
CA VAL A 183 4.28 -0.79 2.79
C VAL A 183 4.70 -1.80 1.74
N SER A 184 4.58 -1.42 0.48
CA SER A 184 4.67 -2.34 -0.66
C SER A 184 5.31 -1.68 -1.89
N HIS A 185 4.87 -2.02 -3.08
CA HIS A 185 5.50 -1.76 -4.38
C HIS A 185 4.52 -1.19 -5.40
N GLY A 186 5.05 -0.81 -6.58
CA GLY A 186 4.30 -0.10 -7.59
C GLY A 186 3.15 -0.90 -8.20
N HIS A 187 3.44 -2.04 -8.84
CA HIS A 187 2.38 -2.83 -9.50
C HIS A 187 1.45 -3.52 -8.51
N PHE A 188 1.97 -4.03 -7.39
CA PHE A 188 1.11 -4.54 -6.32
C PHE A 188 0.09 -3.49 -5.87
N SER A 189 0.53 -2.25 -5.62
CA SER A 189 -0.36 -1.17 -5.17
C SER A 189 -1.44 -0.86 -6.19
N LYS A 190 -1.09 -0.80 -7.48
CA LYS A 190 -2.06 -0.59 -8.57
C LYS A 190 -3.10 -1.71 -8.64
N CYS A 191 -2.66 -2.97 -8.48
CA CYS A 191 -3.54 -4.13 -8.41
C CYS A 191 -4.44 -4.07 -7.18
N PHE A 192 -3.87 -3.75 -6.02
CA PHE A 192 -4.62 -3.64 -4.77
C PHE A 192 -5.73 -2.57 -4.86
N VAL A 193 -5.41 -1.37 -5.38
CA VAL A 193 -6.39 -0.30 -5.56
C VAL A 193 -7.52 -0.73 -6.50
N ALA A 194 -7.20 -1.34 -7.65
CA ALA A 194 -8.21 -1.84 -8.58
C ALA A 194 -9.14 -2.86 -7.90
N ARG A 195 -8.56 -3.88 -7.26
CA ARG A 195 -9.31 -4.97 -6.65
C ARG A 195 -10.08 -4.54 -5.41
N TRP A 196 -9.54 -3.62 -4.61
CA TRP A 196 -10.26 -3.01 -3.49
C TRP A 196 -11.54 -2.34 -3.95
N CYS A 197 -11.47 -1.57 -5.04
CA CYS A 197 -12.62 -0.90 -5.63
C CYS A 197 -13.53 -1.85 -6.46
N GLN A 198 -13.32 -3.17 -6.37
CA GLN A 198 -14.08 -4.19 -7.12
C GLN A 198 -14.01 -4.02 -8.64
N LEU A 199 -12.92 -3.41 -9.14
CA LEU A 199 -12.65 -3.23 -10.56
C LEU A 199 -11.82 -4.40 -11.12
N PRO A 200 -11.86 -4.64 -12.43
CA PRO A 200 -10.92 -5.55 -13.09
C PRO A 200 -9.48 -5.16 -12.80
N LEU A 201 -8.60 -6.15 -12.58
CA LEU A 201 -7.19 -5.91 -12.26
C LEU A 201 -6.49 -5.04 -13.32
N GLN A 202 -6.88 -5.20 -14.60
CA GLN A 202 -6.37 -4.42 -15.73
C GLN A 202 -6.57 -2.91 -15.57
N THR A 203 -7.55 -2.47 -14.77
CA THR A 203 -7.77 -1.06 -14.44
C THR A 203 -6.54 -0.43 -13.78
N GLY A 204 -5.71 -1.24 -13.11
CA GLY A 204 -4.45 -0.79 -12.51
C GLY A 204 -3.48 -0.11 -13.48
N THR A 205 -3.60 -0.38 -14.80
CA THR A 205 -2.81 0.32 -15.83
C THR A 205 -3.05 1.83 -15.89
N HIS A 206 -4.20 2.29 -15.38
CA HIS A 206 -4.60 3.71 -15.38
C HIS A 206 -4.24 4.45 -14.08
N PHE A 207 -3.64 3.77 -13.11
CA PHE A 207 -3.25 4.38 -11.84
C PHE A 207 -1.78 4.77 -11.84
N ILE A 208 -1.49 5.95 -11.31
CA ILE A 208 -0.12 6.39 -11.03
C ILE A 208 0.13 6.16 -9.54
N VAL A 209 1.22 5.47 -9.23
CA VAL A 209 1.70 5.23 -7.88
C VAL A 209 3.21 5.39 -7.88
N ASP A 210 3.70 6.56 -7.52
CA ASP A 210 5.12 6.91 -7.54
C ASP A 210 5.85 6.44 -6.27
N ALA A 211 7.17 6.48 -6.30
CA ALA A 211 8.01 6.13 -5.16
C ALA A 211 7.70 7.03 -3.96
N GLY A 212 7.45 6.44 -2.80
CA GLY A 212 7.02 7.17 -1.60
C GLY A 212 5.55 7.61 -1.61
N GLY A 213 4.83 7.46 -2.72
CA GLY A 213 3.42 7.86 -2.82
C GLY A 213 2.53 7.12 -1.83
N LEU A 214 1.66 7.86 -1.16
CA LEU A 214 0.65 7.37 -0.23
C LEU A 214 -0.71 7.31 -0.91
N SER A 215 -1.39 6.17 -0.82
CA SER A 215 -2.80 6.03 -1.22
C SER A 215 -3.65 5.71 0.00
N VAL A 216 -4.88 6.21 0.02
CA VAL A 216 -5.82 6.01 1.12
C VAL A 216 -7.09 5.39 0.57
N LEU A 217 -7.45 4.23 1.11
CA LEU A 217 -8.68 3.53 0.77
C LEU A 217 -9.54 3.38 2.03
N SER A 218 -10.84 3.32 1.85
CA SER A 218 -11.81 3.19 2.94
C SER A 218 -13.13 2.62 2.37
N TYR A 219 -14.23 3.03 2.95
CA TYR A 219 -15.58 2.64 2.57
C TYR A 219 -16.48 3.88 2.51
N ASP A 220 -17.48 3.87 1.63
CA ASP A 220 -18.46 4.93 1.54
C ASP A 220 -19.70 4.63 2.42
N HIS A 221 -20.54 5.63 2.61
CA HIS A 221 -21.82 5.56 3.32
C HIS A 221 -21.81 4.82 4.68
N HIS A 222 -20.65 4.73 5.36
CA HIS A 222 -20.46 3.93 6.58
C HIS A 222 -20.84 2.44 6.42
N ASP A 223 -20.61 1.90 5.20
CA ASP A 223 -20.94 0.53 4.84
C ASP A 223 -19.67 -0.21 4.35
N LEU A 224 -19.28 -1.27 5.08
CA LEU A 224 -18.13 -2.11 4.70
C LEU A 224 -18.34 -2.86 3.37
N THR A 225 -19.52 -2.88 2.82
CA THR A 225 -19.81 -3.46 1.50
C THR A 225 -19.50 -2.51 0.35
N GLU A 226 -19.21 -1.24 0.65
CA GLU A 226 -18.94 -0.18 -0.33
C GLU A 226 -17.47 0.29 -0.28
N PRO A 227 -16.49 -0.56 -0.63
CA PRO A 227 -15.08 -0.17 -0.62
C PRO A 227 -14.78 0.93 -1.65
N ALA A 228 -14.06 1.96 -1.21
CA ALA A 228 -13.81 3.16 -1.99
C ALA A 228 -12.37 3.63 -1.92
N LEU A 229 -11.91 4.30 -2.96
CA LEU A 229 -10.63 5.01 -3.00
C LEU A 229 -10.85 6.46 -2.55
N GLN A 230 -10.22 6.86 -1.45
CA GLN A 230 -10.27 8.24 -0.95
C GLN A 230 -9.23 9.14 -1.61
N ALA A 231 -8.02 8.61 -1.80
CA ALA A 231 -6.92 9.35 -2.41
C ALA A 231 -5.91 8.39 -3.04
N LEU A 232 -5.28 8.84 -4.12
CA LEU A 232 -4.24 8.09 -4.83
C LEU A 232 -3.00 8.97 -4.98
N ASN A 233 -1.83 8.36 -4.72
CA ASN A 233 -0.52 8.97 -4.99
C ASN A 233 -0.28 10.33 -4.31
N LEU A 234 -0.78 10.50 -3.08
CA LEU A 234 -0.54 11.71 -2.28
C LEU A 234 0.95 11.82 -1.93
N TYR A 235 1.47 13.05 -1.91
CA TYR A 235 2.83 13.38 -1.49
C TYR A 235 3.93 12.69 -2.32
N ALA A 236 3.59 12.08 -3.45
CA ALA A 236 4.60 11.63 -4.38
C ALA A 236 5.38 12.85 -4.86
N LEU A 237 6.71 12.73 -4.85
CA LEU A 237 7.56 13.78 -5.39
C LEU A 237 7.58 13.66 -6.91
N GLU A 238 7.40 14.78 -7.59
CA GLU A 238 7.66 14.87 -9.03
C GLU A 238 9.15 14.57 -9.27
N HIS A 239 9.44 13.67 -10.19
CA HIS A 239 10.78 13.29 -10.64
C HIS A 239 11.21 14.14 -11.82
#